data_2319fe2419cc5cd9b284aed0606f7800
#
_entry.id   2319fe2419cc5cd9b284aed0606f7800
#
_cell.length_a   1.000
_cell.length_b   1.000
_cell.length_c   1.000
_cell.angle_alpha   90.00
_cell.angle_beta   90.00
_cell.angle_gamma   90.00
#
_symmetry.space_group_name_H-M   'P 1'
#
loop_
_entity.id
_entity.type
_entity.pdbx_description
1 polymer ?
#
loop_
_entity_poly.entity_id
_entity_poly.type
_entity_poly.pdbx_seq_one_letter_code
_entity_poly.pdbx_strand_id
1 'polypeptide(L)'
;MRILLLLLIGIAAVASIGSALFCVDRAEFVYVTEFGKPVKTLDGATDAGLHFKFPWPVQSVQRLDHRLQVFDLPSAELLTHDALGQTIDKTLTMSAYVCWRIDGAKGVDRFVRTVGTPERAEAILGQQISSRLGAVIGNMKLEDLISVASNAHADQRMEKLNRQLLGTEDETGSDAGNKESLKASARQAYGIEIVDIRLRRFNYPPQVREAIFDRIRSERNKKVSDYQSEGAQLAENIKSQAEYEARTMLTDAHAREQREKGAADAMADRIRNEAHAKDVAFYAFLKKLNEYQQILGDNKTVLLLSSHRELFDLLFKPPSPEAPAVKSKANAGPLTSKQPLAGGGH
;
A
#
# COMPACT_ATOMS: atom_id res chain seq x y z
N MET A 1 45.13 42.50 70.66
CA MET A 1 45.55 42.05 69.33
C MET A 1 45.77 40.52 69.20
N ARG A 2 46.62 39.94 70.05
CA ARG A 2 46.97 38.50 70.04
C ARG A 2 45.76 37.56 70.27
N ILE A 3 44.86 37.89 71.21
CA ILE A 3 43.69 37.10 71.55
C ILE A 3 42.68 37.11 70.37
N LEU A 4 42.54 38.27 69.77
CA LEU A 4 41.61 38.44 68.62
C LEU A 4 42.12 37.62 67.37
N LEU A 5 43.42 37.58 67.18
CA LEU A 5 44.08 36.81 66.15
C LEU A 5 43.94 35.28 66.39
N LEU A 6 44.10 34.84 67.64
CA LEU A 6 43.85 33.45 68.02
C LEU A 6 42.38 33.03 67.86
N LEU A 7 41.46 33.91 68.17
CA LEU A 7 40.03 33.65 67.99
C LEU A 7 39.66 33.56 66.51
N LEU A 8 40.26 34.41 65.67
CA LEU A 8 40.08 34.39 64.23
C LEU A 8 40.64 33.10 63.58
N ILE A 9 41.87 32.68 64.05
CA ILE A 9 42.45 31.40 63.63
C ILE A 9 41.59 30.19 64.06
N GLY A 10 41.07 30.25 65.30
CA GLY A 10 40.13 29.20 65.78
C GLY A 10 38.89 29.09 64.97
N ILE A 11 38.26 30.21 64.63
CA ILE A 11 37.09 30.24 63.76
C ILE A 11 37.41 29.73 62.37
N ALA A 12 38.54 30.12 61.79
CA ALA A 12 38.97 29.62 60.46
C ALA A 12 39.24 28.12 60.48
N ALA A 13 39.88 27.60 61.59
CA ALA A 13 40.06 26.16 61.73
C ALA A 13 38.80 25.38 61.83
N VAL A 14 37.80 25.84 62.60
CA VAL A 14 36.46 25.21 62.72
C VAL A 14 35.69 25.25 61.37
N ALA A 15 35.74 26.39 60.68
CA ALA A 15 35.15 26.53 59.35
C ALA A 15 35.85 25.61 58.33
N SER A 16 37.14 25.43 58.37
CA SER A 16 37.85 24.51 57.51
C SER A 16 37.53 23.07 57.78
N ILE A 17 37.35 22.66 59.05
CA ILE A 17 36.90 21.29 59.41
C ILE A 17 35.48 21.04 58.91
N GLY A 18 34.56 22.00 59.03
CA GLY A 18 33.17 21.89 58.52
C GLY A 18 33.09 21.78 57.01
N SER A 19 34.03 22.44 56.28
CA SER A 19 34.09 22.34 54.83
C SER A 19 34.78 21.05 54.31
N ALA A 20 35.41 20.28 55.20
CA ALA A 20 36.09 19.03 54.86
C ALA A 20 35.15 17.81 54.75
N LEU A 21 33.97 17.92 55.33
CA LEU A 21 32.97 16.84 55.26
C LEU A 21 31.93 17.12 54.17
N PHE A 22 31.63 16.13 53.36
CA PHE A 22 30.55 16.19 52.38
C PHE A 22 29.82 14.86 52.31
N CYS A 23 28.51 14.91 52.03
CA CYS A 23 27.67 13.71 51.85
C CYS A 23 27.43 13.50 50.37
N VAL A 24 27.53 12.23 49.96
CA VAL A 24 27.21 11.79 48.60
C VAL A 24 25.80 11.17 48.60
N ASP A 25 24.91 11.73 47.82
CA ASP A 25 23.55 11.18 47.61
C ASP A 25 23.61 10.02 46.58
N ARG A 26 22.64 9.10 46.69
CA ARG A 26 22.51 7.96 45.77
C ARG A 26 22.23 8.36 44.32
N ALA A 27 21.70 9.55 44.13
CA ALA A 27 21.31 10.07 42.80
C ALA A 27 22.41 10.92 42.15
N GLU A 28 23.58 11.07 42.76
CA GLU A 28 24.60 11.98 42.29
C GLU A 28 25.92 11.26 42.06
N PHE A 29 26.64 11.71 41.04
CA PHE A 29 28.09 11.50 40.95
C PHE A 29 28.83 12.68 41.61
N VAL A 30 29.81 12.37 42.38
CA VAL A 30 30.65 13.39 43.00
C VAL A 30 32.07 13.31 42.46
N TYR A 31 32.45 14.37 41.77
CA TYR A 31 33.80 14.51 41.17
C TYR A 31 34.65 15.43 42.03
N VAL A 32 35.71 14.85 42.62
CA VAL A 32 36.64 15.54 43.50
C VAL A 32 37.88 15.91 42.73
N THR A 33 38.22 17.20 42.73
CA THR A 33 39.42 17.72 42.10
C THR A 33 40.35 18.36 43.13
N GLU A 34 41.64 18.21 42.95
CA GLU A 34 42.67 18.85 43.73
C GLU A 34 43.48 19.81 42.85
N PHE A 35 43.40 21.08 43.14
CA PHE A 35 43.98 22.15 42.30
C PHE A 35 43.62 21.98 40.79
N GLY A 36 42.40 21.54 40.52
CA GLY A 36 41.90 21.31 39.16
C GLY A 36 42.25 19.95 38.55
N LYS A 37 43.06 19.11 39.23
CA LYS A 37 43.32 17.73 38.77
C LYS A 37 42.33 16.77 39.38
N PRO A 38 41.81 15.81 38.62
CA PRO A 38 40.90 14.80 39.14
C PRO A 38 41.63 13.87 40.12
N VAL A 39 41.04 13.66 41.28
CA VAL A 39 41.58 12.76 42.31
C VAL A 39 40.69 11.53 42.47
N LYS A 40 39.37 11.76 42.58
CA LYS A 40 38.42 10.67 42.85
C LYS A 40 37.07 11.01 42.25
N THR A 41 36.44 9.98 41.65
CA THR A 41 35.05 10.02 41.27
C THR A 41 34.30 9.06 42.17
N LEU A 42 33.28 9.53 42.87
CA LEU A 42 32.42 8.75 43.74
C LEU A 42 31.09 8.55 43.04
N ASP A 43 30.65 7.31 42.99
CA ASP A 43 29.32 6.94 42.45
C ASP A 43 28.34 6.84 43.61
N GLY A 44 27.26 7.65 43.58
CA GLY A 44 26.25 7.60 44.61
C GLY A 44 25.54 6.23 44.74
N ALA A 45 25.58 5.38 43.68
CA ALA A 45 25.02 4.05 43.78
C ALA A 45 25.82 3.11 44.67
N THR A 46 27.15 3.22 44.66
CA THR A 46 28.10 2.35 45.38
C THR A 46 28.73 3.04 46.60
N ASP A 47 29.00 4.33 46.52
CA ASP A 47 29.75 5.09 47.48
C ASP A 47 28.89 6.15 48.22
N ALA A 48 27.61 5.91 48.42
CA ALA A 48 26.73 6.80 49.15
C ALA A 48 27.16 6.94 50.62
N GLY A 49 27.09 8.15 51.16
CA GLY A 49 27.36 8.41 52.55
C GLY A 49 28.30 9.58 52.81
N LEU A 50 28.87 9.61 54.01
CA LEU A 50 29.76 10.71 54.45
C LEU A 50 31.18 10.45 54.01
N HIS A 51 31.77 11.42 53.32
CA HIS A 51 33.12 11.38 52.83
C HIS A 51 33.93 12.61 53.31
N PHE A 52 35.26 12.43 53.35
CA PHE A 52 36.18 13.46 53.74
C PHE A 52 36.91 14.01 52.49
N LYS A 53 37.08 15.32 52.45
CA LYS A 53 37.92 16.03 51.47
C LYS A 53 38.82 17.06 52.16
N PHE A 54 39.88 17.48 51.51
CA PHE A 54 40.64 18.63 52.00
C PHE A 54 39.83 19.93 51.86
N PRO A 55 39.95 20.85 52.85
CA PRO A 55 39.19 22.09 52.78
C PRO A 55 39.59 22.94 51.57
N TRP A 56 38.64 23.77 51.16
CA TRP A 56 38.93 24.76 50.12
C TRP A 56 40.11 25.68 50.58
N PRO A 57 41.06 26.01 49.69
CA PRO A 57 41.08 25.87 48.21
C PRO A 57 41.73 24.61 47.66
N VAL A 58 42.19 23.66 48.51
CA VAL A 58 42.92 22.46 48.04
C VAL A 58 42.06 21.55 47.17
N GLN A 59 40.88 21.17 47.69
CA GLN A 59 40.00 20.30 46.93
C GLN A 59 38.64 20.97 46.68
N SER A 60 38.15 20.82 45.47
CA SER A 60 36.78 21.21 45.08
C SER A 60 35.97 20.00 44.70
N VAL A 61 34.65 20.09 44.89
CA VAL A 61 33.68 19.04 44.61
C VAL A 61 32.70 19.56 43.60
N GLN A 62 32.54 18.83 42.51
CA GLN A 62 31.50 19.05 41.54
C GLN A 62 30.47 17.89 41.63
N ARG A 63 29.20 18.23 41.73
CA ARG A 63 28.09 17.27 41.79
C ARG A 63 27.43 17.20 40.45
N LEU A 64 27.17 15.99 39.97
CA LEU A 64 26.50 15.71 38.69
C LEU A 64 25.36 14.73 38.94
N ASP A 65 24.23 14.95 38.31
CA ASP A 65 23.08 14.07 38.45
C ASP A 65 23.30 12.75 37.70
N HIS A 66 23.09 11.63 38.39
CA HIS A 66 23.19 10.26 37.84
C HIS A 66 21.90 9.84 37.13
N ARG A 67 20.80 10.54 37.34
CA ARG A 67 19.47 10.19 36.79
C ARG A 67 19.42 10.40 35.31
N LEU A 68 18.42 9.73 34.70
CA LEU A 68 18.09 9.95 33.31
C LEU A 68 17.59 11.39 33.13
N GLN A 69 18.25 12.12 32.25
CA GLN A 69 17.91 13.48 31.88
C GLN A 69 17.21 13.48 30.55
N VAL A 70 16.26 14.40 30.37
CA VAL A 70 15.47 14.55 29.16
C VAL A 70 15.51 16.00 28.74
N PHE A 71 15.82 16.24 27.48
CA PHE A 71 15.70 17.57 26.89
C PHE A 71 14.96 17.50 25.53
N ASP A 72 14.26 18.59 25.24
CA ASP A 72 13.56 18.75 23.97
C ASP A 72 14.51 19.33 22.92
N LEU A 73 14.58 18.70 21.73
CA LEU A 73 15.28 19.26 20.60
C LEU A 73 14.47 20.45 20.06
N PRO A 74 15.14 21.56 19.71
CA PRO A 74 14.47 22.65 19.03
C PRO A 74 13.82 22.13 17.75
N SER A 75 12.62 22.63 17.44
CA SER A 75 11.91 22.24 16.24
C SER A 75 12.73 22.60 15.00
N ALA A 76 13.09 21.57 14.23
CA ALA A 76 13.85 21.72 13.00
C ALA A 76 12.92 21.54 11.79
N GLU A 77 13.14 22.37 10.77
CA GLU A 77 12.50 22.18 9.47
C GLU A 77 13.38 21.24 8.64
N LEU A 78 12.84 20.08 8.30
CA LEU A 78 13.52 19.04 7.57
C LEU A 78 12.85 18.78 6.23
N LEU A 79 13.65 18.52 5.20
CA LEU A 79 13.22 18.21 3.86
C LEU A 79 13.14 16.68 3.68
N THR A 80 12.04 16.18 3.16
CA THR A 80 11.88 14.76 2.85
C THR A 80 11.93 14.54 1.34
N HIS A 81 12.34 13.33 0.91
CA HIS A 81 12.29 12.93 -0.50
C HIS A 81 10.87 12.58 -0.91
N ASP A 82 10.50 12.96 -2.15
CA ASP A 82 9.24 12.51 -2.75
C ASP A 82 9.42 11.11 -3.36
N ALA A 83 8.31 10.35 -3.43
CA ALA A 83 8.28 8.99 -3.98
C ALA A 83 8.77 8.89 -5.44
N LEU A 84 8.69 9.99 -6.20
CA LEU A 84 9.11 10.10 -7.60
C LEU A 84 10.55 10.61 -7.78
N GLY A 85 11.26 10.95 -6.70
CA GLY A 85 12.67 11.37 -6.77
C GLY A 85 12.95 12.72 -7.48
N GLN A 86 11.92 13.47 -7.84
CA GLN A 86 12.06 14.64 -8.68
C GLN A 86 11.91 15.99 -7.97
N THR A 87 11.35 16.03 -6.77
CA THR A 87 11.17 17.28 -6.05
C THR A 87 11.41 17.12 -4.55
N ILE A 88 12.32 17.93 -4.03
CA ILE A 88 12.54 18.17 -2.61
C ILE A 88 11.39 19.07 -2.14
N ASP A 89 10.23 18.50 -1.84
CA ASP A 89 9.06 19.39 -1.79
C ASP A 89 8.27 19.36 -0.49
N LYS A 90 8.71 18.57 0.50
CA LYS A 90 7.91 18.49 1.72
C LYS A 90 8.75 18.84 2.93
N THR A 91 8.79 20.14 3.22
CA THR A 91 9.34 20.64 4.48
C THR A 91 8.44 20.21 5.62
N LEU A 92 9.01 19.48 6.57
CA LEU A 92 8.36 19.07 7.80
C LEU A 92 9.00 19.76 9.00
N THR A 93 8.18 20.32 9.86
CA THR A 93 8.64 20.78 11.18
C THR A 93 8.51 19.61 12.15
N MET A 94 9.63 19.20 12.73
CA MET A 94 9.70 18.07 13.64
C MET A 94 10.17 18.53 15.01
N SER A 95 9.58 17.95 16.05
CA SER A 95 10.07 18.03 17.41
C SER A 95 10.40 16.64 17.92
N ALA A 96 11.52 16.53 18.60
CA ALA A 96 11.98 15.29 19.21
C ALA A 96 12.45 15.55 20.64
N TYR A 97 12.50 14.52 21.45
CA TYR A 97 13.13 14.58 22.75
C TYR A 97 14.20 13.50 22.86
N VAL A 98 15.18 13.78 23.67
CA VAL A 98 16.35 12.93 23.87
C VAL A 98 16.45 12.57 25.34
N CYS A 99 16.60 11.28 25.61
CA CYS A 99 16.87 10.75 26.93
C CYS A 99 18.36 10.38 27.02
N TRP A 100 19.05 10.94 27.95
CA TRP A 100 20.48 10.71 28.13
C TRP A 100 20.90 10.65 29.61
N ARG A 101 22.02 10.05 29.88
CA ARG A 101 22.63 10.01 31.20
C ARG A 101 24.15 9.97 31.08
N ILE A 102 24.88 10.22 32.18
CA ILE A 102 26.31 10.05 32.23
C ILE A 102 26.67 8.57 32.32
N ASP A 103 27.65 8.11 31.52
CA ASP A 103 28.04 6.71 31.41
C ASP A 103 28.86 6.22 32.60
N GLY A 104 28.23 6.14 33.78
CA GLY A 104 28.84 5.67 35.01
C GLY A 104 30.04 6.50 35.50
N ALA A 105 30.73 6.02 36.52
CA ALA A 105 31.86 6.73 37.13
C ALA A 105 33.01 7.03 36.15
N LYS A 106 33.24 6.16 35.16
CA LYS A 106 34.28 6.37 34.13
C LYS A 106 33.89 7.45 33.12
N GLY A 107 32.62 7.62 32.85
CA GLY A 107 32.10 8.68 31.97
C GLY A 107 32.21 10.06 32.62
N VAL A 108 32.07 10.15 33.94
CA VAL A 108 32.12 11.43 34.69
C VAL A 108 33.40 12.21 34.42
N ASP A 109 34.57 11.57 34.51
CA ASP A 109 35.87 12.25 34.27
C ASP A 109 35.94 12.84 32.86
N ARG A 110 35.48 12.05 31.87
CA ARG A 110 35.40 12.51 30.48
C ARG A 110 34.41 13.63 30.30
N PHE A 111 33.20 13.49 30.86
CA PHE A 111 32.14 14.49 30.81
C PHE A 111 32.61 15.85 31.37
N VAL A 112 33.23 15.86 32.55
CA VAL A 112 33.70 17.09 33.17
C VAL A 112 34.80 17.76 32.35
N ARG A 113 35.70 16.99 31.76
CA ARG A 113 36.83 17.53 30.97
C ARG A 113 36.39 18.05 29.60
N THR A 114 35.42 17.40 28.97
CA THR A 114 35.01 17.74 27.58
C THR A 114 33.83 18.69 27.54
N VAL A 115 32.85 18.46 28.40
CA VAL A 115 31.55 19.16 28.38
C VAL A 115 31.42 20.11 29.55
N GLY A 116 31.67 19.64 30.77
CA GLY A 116 31.68 20.42 32.00
C GLY A 116 30.31 20.61 32.66
N THR A 117 29.26 20.94 31.91
CA THR A 117 27.93 21.20 32.44
C THR A 117 26.82 20.49 31.64
N PRO A 118 25.69 20.13 32.27
CA PRO A 118 24.57 19.49 31.58
C PRO A 118 24.00 20.33 30.43
N GLU A 119 23.88 21.64 30.58
CA GLU A 119 23.31 22.53 29.55
C GLU A 119 24.19 22.51 28.27
N ARG A 120 25.52 22.41 28.48
CA ARG A 120 26.47 22.32 27.37
C ARG A 120 26.39 20.95 26.67
N ALA A 121 26.11 19.88 27.45
CA ALA A 121 25.85 18.56 26.92
C ALA A 121 24.63 18.56 26.01
N GLU A 122 23.52 19.15 26.46
CA GLU A 122 22.29 19.28 25.70
C GLU A 122 22.51 20.05 24.40
N ALA A 123 23.27 21.14 24.43
CA ALA A 123 23.57 21.91 23.22
C ALA A 123 24.39 21.10 22.19
N ILE A 124 25.43 20.38 22.65
CA ILE A 124 26.28 19.56 21.78
C ILE A 124 25.48 18.38 21.19
N LEU A 125 24.78 17.65 22.06
CA LEU A 125 23.96 16.52 21.65
C LEU A 125 22.82 16.96 20.71
N GLY A 126 22.19 18.10 21.03
CA GLY A 126 21.13 18.68 20.23
C GLY A 126 21.56 18.97 18.80
N GLN A 127 22.75 19.57 18.63
CA GLN A 127 23.31 19.84 17.31
C GLN A 127 23.65 18.56 16.54
N GLN A 128 24.28 17.57 17.17
CA GLN A 128 24.64 16.31 16.52
C GLN A 128 23.43 15.51 16.14
N ILE A 129 22.44 15.40 17.04
CA ILE A 129 21.21 14.65 16.80
C ILE A 129 20.37 15.33 15.72
N SER A 130 20.25 16.65 15.72
CA SER A 130 19.53 17.41 14.70
C SER A 130 20.15 17.20 13.32
N SER A 131 21.47 17.24 13.22
CA SER A 131 22.17 16.98 11.95
C SER A 131 21.93 15.56 11.45
N ARG A 132 22.03 14.56 12.34
CA ARG A 132 21.79 13.16 11.97
C ARG A 132 20.33 12.89 11.64
N LEU A 133 19.41 13.50 12.38
CA LEU A 133 17.99 13.44 12.11
C LEU A 133 17.66 13.97 10.72
N GLY A 134 18.24 15.11 10.35
CA GLY A 134 18.13 15.67 9.00
C GLY A 134 18.62 14.73 7.91
N ALA A 135 19.76 14.08 8.13
CA ALA A 135 20.31 13.12 7.17
C ALA A 135 19.46 11.84 7.03
N VAL A 136 18.94 11.31 8.14
CA VAL A 136 18.09 10.11 8.10
C VAL A 136 16.74 10.41 7.46
N ILE A 137 16.10 11.50 7.85
CA ILE A 137 14.77 11.88 7.33
C ILE A 137 14.87 12.35 5.90
N GLY A 138 15.93 13.06 5.51
CA GLY A 138 16.16 13.45 4.14
C GLY A 138 16.24 12.28 3.14
N ASN A 139 16.59 11.09 3.63
CA ASN A 139 16.60 9.86 2.83
C ASN A 139 15.30 9.05 2.91
N MET A 140 14.34 9.46 3.74
CA MET A 140 13.05 8.76 3.91
C MET A 140 11.96 9.41 3.08
N LYS A 141 11.02 8.59 2.61
CA LYS A 141 9.82 9.09 1.95
C LYS A 141 8.82 9.57 3.00
N LEU A 142 8.09 10.64 2.67
CA LEU A 142 7.05 11.16 3.55
C LEU A 142 5.97 10.11 3.87
N GLU A 143 5.64 9.26 2.91
CA GLU A 143 4.65 8.18 3.06
C GLU A 143 5.08 7.17 4.13
N ASP A 144 6.39 6.91 4.26
CA ASP A 144 6.94 6.03 5.29
C ASP A 144 6.83 6.64 6.69
N LEU A 145 6.81 7.97 6.79
CA LEU A 145 6.68 8.70 8.07
C LEU A 145 5.21 8.85 8.51
N ILE A 146 4.28 9.08 7.56
CA ILE A 146 2.88 9.46 7.82
C ILE A 146 1.88 8.37 7.39
N SER A 147 2.31 7.14 7.15
CA SER A 147 1.37 6.09 6.77
C SER A 147 0.30 5.84 7.84
N VAL A 148 -0.95 6.01 7.44
CA VAL A 148 -2.16 5.81 8.28
C VAL A 148 -2.48 4.32 8.48
N ALA A 149 -1.69 3.42 7.92
CA ALA A 149 -1.89 1.98 8.03
C ALA A 149 -1.54 1.49 9.44
N SER A 150 -2.55 1.02 10.15
CA SER A 150 -2.52 0.22 11.38
C SER A 150 -1.48 0.58 12.45
N ASN A 151 -1.92 0.91 13.64
CA ASN A 151 -1.09 1.31 14.80
C ASN A 151 0.06 0.32 15.11
N ALA A 152 -0.10 -0.97 14.84
CA ALA A 152 0.93 -1.98 15.05
C ALA A 152 2.20 -1.78 14.19
N HIS A 153 2.07 -1.18 13.00
CA HIS A 153 3.20 -0.89 12.12
C HIS A 153 3.85 0.48 12.42
N ALA A 154 3.18 1.35 13.15
CA ALA A 154 3.72 2.65 13.54
C ALA A 154 4.85 2.48 14.57
N ASP A 155 4.67 1.60 15.56
CA ASP A 155 5.69 1.32 16.59
C ASP A 155 6.94 0.68 15.99
N GLN A 156 6.80 -0.27 15.07
CA GLN A 156 7.92 -0.91 14.39
C GLN A 156 8.72 0.06 13.53
N ARG A 157 8.05 1.03 12.89
CA ARG A 157 8.73 2.06 12.09
C ARG A 157 9.48 3.05 12.96
N MET A 158 8.86 3.46 14.06
CA MET A 158 9.52 4.34 15.05
C MET A 158 10.74 3.66 15.64
N GLU A 159 10.67 2.39 15.95
CA GLU A 159 11.79 1.61 16.44
C GLU A 159 12.90 1.46 15.39
N LYS A 160 12.53 1.21 14.13
CA LYS A 160 13.48 1.19 13.01
C LYS A 160 14.19 2.53 12.83
N LEU A 161 13.45 3.63 12.90
CA LEU A 161 13.99 4.98 12.81
C LEU A 161 14.91 5.28 13.99
N ASN A 162 14.53 4.88 15.19
CA ASN A 162 15.34 5.02 16.38
C ASN A 162 16.67 4.23 16.28
N ARG A 163 16.62 3.00 15.79
CA ARG A 163 17.81 2.20 15.49
C ARG A 163 18.71 2.86 14.44
N GLN A 164 18.15 3.45 13.40
CA GLN A 164 18.90 4.18 12.37
C GLN A 164 19.55 5.46 12.91
N LEU A 165 18.89 6.14 13.86
CA LEU A 165 19.42 7.34 14.52
C LEU A 165 20.53 7.00 15.49
N LEU A 166 20.32 6.02 16.36
CA LEU A 166 21.30 5.61 17.38
C LEU A 166 22.48 4.86 16.78
N GLY A 167 22.28 4.13 15.69
CA GLY A 167 23.20 3.15 15.15
C GLY A 167 23.19 1.86 15.98
N THR A 168 23.28 0.71 15.33
CA THR A 168 23.43 -0.60 15.99
C THR A 168 24.88 -0.80 16.42
N GLU A 169 25.10 -1.24 17.63
CA GLU A 169 26.45 -1.61 18.12
C GLU A 169 27.00 -2.86 17.39
N ASP A 170 26.13 -3.61 16.68
CA ASP A 170 26.43 -4.91 16.08
C ASP A 170 26.87 -4.86 14.60
N GLU A 171 26.85 -3.70 13.95
CA GLU A 171 27.31 -3.60 12.55
C GLU A 171 28.83 -3.41 12.46
N THR A 172 29.58 -4.36 13.00
CA THR A 172 31.03 -4.53 12.74
C THR A 172 31.26 -5.32 11.44
N GLY A 173 30.37 -5.20 10.46
CA GLY A 173 30.40 -5.89 9.18
C GLY A 173 30.68 -4.96 8.00
N SER A 174 31.89 -4.96 7.56
CA SER A 174 32.55 -4.77 6.24
C SER A 174 32.01 -3.81 5.15
N ASP A 175 30.96 -3.01 5.37
CA ASP A 175 30.55 -1.96 4.41
C ASP A 175 30.43 -0.58 5.07
N ALA A 176 31.28 -0.33 6.08
CA ALA A 176 31.30 0.88 6.89
C ALA A 176 32.07 2.00 6.20
N GLY A 177 31.50 2.60 5.20
CA GLY A 177 31.78 3.99 4.90
C GLY A 177 31.23 4.88 6.03
N ASN A 178 32.04 5.08 7.11
CA ASN A 178 31.93 6.21 8.03
C ASN A 178 30.57 6.47 8.75
N LYS A 179 29.83 5.44 9.18
CA LYS A 179 28.67 5.61 10.07
C LYS A 179 29.00 5.17 11.49
N GLU A 180 29.86 5.93 12.16
CA GLU A 180 30.08 5.78 13.58
C GLU A 180 28.75 5.89 14.34
N SER A 181 28.43 4.91 15.17
CA SER A 181 27.21 4.92 15.98
C SER A 181 27.18 6.18 16.83
N LEU A 182 26.11 6.96 16.74
CA LEU A 182 25.93 8.17 17.55
C LEU A 182 26.10 7.86 19.04
N LYS A 183 25.60 6.71 19.46
CA LYS A 183 25.70 6.23 20.84
C LYS A 183 27.13 5.94 21.24
N ALA A 184 27.92 5.28 20.40
CA ALA A 184 29.33 5.01 20.63
C ALA A 184 30.15 6.30 20.63
N SER A 185 29.91 7.18 19.67
CA SER A 185 30.57 8.48 19.56
C SER A 185 30.31 9.35 20.80
N ALA A 186 29.06 9.47 21.26
CA ALA A 186 28.72 10.24 22.47
C ALA A 186 29.36 9.65 23.72
N ARG A 187 29.40 8.31 23.85
CA ARG A 187 30.04 7.63 24.97
C ARG A 187 31.56 7.83 24.97
N GLN A 188 32.17 7.70 23.78
CA GLN A 188 33.62 7.79 23.65
C GLN A 188 34.12 9.22 23.71
N ALA A 189 33.45 10.20 23.11
CA ALA A 189 33.88 11.58 23.08
C ALA A 189 33.53 12.34 24.37
N TYR A 190 32.32 12.12 24.91
CA TYR A 190 31.77 12.97 25.97
C TYR A 190 31.47 12.21 27.28
N GLY A 191 31.55 10.88 27.30
CA GLY A 191 31.16 10.08 28.46
C GLY A 191 29.65 10.10 28.72
N ILE A 192 28.85 10.30 27.67
CA ILE A 192 27.38 10.38 27.73
C ILE A 192 26.79 9.13 27.06
N GLU A 193 25.86 8.50 27.76
CA GLU A 193 25.05 7.42 27.19
C GLU A 193 23.70 7.99 26.72
N ILE A 194 23.46 7.93 25.41
CA ILE A 194 22.17 8.25 24.85
C ILE A 194 21.30 6.99 25.00
N VAL A 195 20.24 7.09 25.79
CA VAL A 195 19.32 5.96 26.07
C VAL A 195 18.32 5.81 24.97
N ASP A 196 17.61 6.92 24.60
CA ASP A 196 16.55 6.90 23.63
C ASP A 196 16.39 8.26 22.94
N ILE A 197 15.93 8.25 21.68
CA ILE A 197 15.59 9.44 20.92
C ILE A 197 14.22 9.20 20.32
N ARG A 198 13.23 10.02 20.70
CA ARG A 198 11.87 9.87 20.17
C ARG A 198 11.37 11.12 19.50
N LEU A 199 10.75 10.89 18.35
CA LEU A 199 10.02 11.93 17.64
C LEU A 199 8.68 12.16 18.32
N ARG A 200 8.39 13.42 18.62
CA ARG A 200 7.17 13.80 19.36
C ARG A 200 6.05 14.24 18.43
N ARG A 201 6.38 15.03 17.42
CA ARG A 201 5.37 15.64 16.55
C ARG A 201 5.96 15.92 15.17
N PHE A 202 5.13 15.68 14.16
CA PHE A 202 5.35 16.08 12.79
C PHE A 202 4.30 17.11 12.41
N ASN A 203 4.69 18.27 11.96
CA ASN A 203 3.79 19.29 11.48
C ASN A 203 4.30 19.84 10.15
N TYR A 204 3.38 20.30 9.32
CA TYR A 204 3.75 21.14 8.19
C TYR A 204 3.94 22.58 8.68
N PRO A 205 4.94 23.32 8.19
CA PRO A 205 5.05 24.74 8.46
C PRO A 205 3.74 25.47 8.09
N PRO A 206 3.33 26.48 8.87
CA PRO A 206 2.05 27.18 8.62
C PRO A 206 1.92 27.75 7.21
N GLN A 207 3.06 28.18 6.63
CA GLN A 207 3.12 28.85 5.33
C GLN A 207 2.77 27.93 4.15
N VAL A 208 3.09 26.64 4.27
CA VAL A 208 2.89 25.64 3.19
C VAL A 208 1.75 24.68 3.46
N ARG A 209 1.17 24.73 4.65
CA ARG A 209 0.14 23.77 5.10
C ARG A 209 -1.06 23.72 4.19
N GLU A 210 -1.60 24.88 3.82
CA GLU A 210 -2.81 24.97 3.00
C GLU A 210 -2.55 24.45 1.58
N ALA A 211 -1.44 24.85 0.97
CA ALA A 211 -1.04 24.35 -0.36
C ALA A 211 -0.83 22.83 -0.38
N ILE A 212 -0.25 22.26 0.68
CA ILE A 212 -0.06 20.82 0.79
C ILE A 212 -1.41 20.09 0.96
N PHE A 213 -2.32 20.61 1.76
CA PHE A 213 -3.65 20.02 1.91
C PHE A 213 -4.45 20.06 0.61
N ASP A 214 -4.37 21.15 -0.14
CA ASP A 214 -5.03 21.27 -1.45
C ASP A 214 -4.43 20.29 -2.47
N ARG A 215 -3.11 20.14 -2.46
CA ARG A 215 -2.43 19.13 -3.28
C ARG A 215 -2.87 17.72 -2.92
N ILE A 216 -2.86 17.35 -1.61
CA ILE A 216 -3.31 16.03 -1.14
C ILE A 216 -4.76 15.77 -1.53
N ARG A 217 -5.63 16.79 -1.40
CA ARG A 217 -7.03 16.69 -1.81
C ARG A 217 -7.16 16.44 -3.31
N SER A 218 -6.39 17.19 -4.12
CA SER A 218 -6.36 17.02 -5.58
C SER A 218 -5.85 15.65 -5.99
N GLU A 219 -4.76 15.17 -5.39
CA GLU A 219 -4.22 13.83 -5.64
C GLU A 219 -5.21 12.72 -5.26
N ARG A 220 -5.91 12.88 -4.13
CA ARG A 220 -6.96 11.93 -3.73
C ARG A 220 -8.14 11.94 -4.69
N ASN A 221 -8.59 13.12 -5.10
CA ASN A 221 -9.67 13.25 -6.08
C ASN A 221 -9.29 12.61 -7.42
N LYS A 222 -8.05 12.78 -7.86
CA LYS A 222 -7.53 12.10 -9.05
C LYS A 222 -7.58 10.58 -8.90
N LYS A 223 -7.08 10.02 -7.80
CA LYS A 223 -7.16 8.57 -7.53
C LYS A 223 -8.60 8.06 -7.47
N VAL A 224 -9.51 8.82 -6.87
CA VAL A 224 -10.94 8.48 -6.87
C VAL A 224 -11.50 8.42 -8.29
N SER A 225 -11.19 9.43 -9.12
CA SER A 225 -11.61 9.47 -10.52
C SER A 225 -11.01 8.29 -11.32
N ASP A 226 -9.75 7.97 -11.10
CA ASP A 226 -9.08 6.84 -11.76
C ASP A 226 -9.76 5.51 -11.39
N TYR A 227 -10.03 5.25 -10.10
CA TYR A 227 -10.73 4.05 -9.65
C TYR A 227 -12.19 3.99 -10.14
N GLN A 228 -12.88 5.13 -10.21
CA GLN A 228 -14.24 5.19 -10.77
C GLN A 228 -14.23 4.86 -12.26
N SER A 229 -13.26 5.40 -13.00
CA SER A 229 -13.12 5.12 -14.44
C SER A 229 -12.78 3.65 -14.69
N GLU A 230 -11.85 3.10 -13.93
CA GLU A 230 -11.48 1.68 -14.00
C GLU A 230 -12.68 0.78 -13.64
N GLY A 231 -13.38 1.10 -12.57
CA GLY A 231 -14.59 0.39 -12.16
C GLY A 231 -15.69 0.44 -13.21
N ALA A 232 -15.92 1.60 -13.84
CA ALA A 232 -16.87 1.76 -14.93
C ALA A 232 -16.49 0.93 -16.16
N GLN A 233 -15.20 0.94 -16.52
CA GLN A 233 -14.68 0.14 -17.64
C GLN A 233 -14.83 -1.36 -17.37
N LEU A 234 -14.51 -1.83 -16.17
CA LEU A 234 -14.70 -3.23 -15.80
C LEU A 234 -16.17 -3.64 -15.82
N ALA A 235 -17.06 -2.79 -15.31
CA ALA A 235 -18.50 -3.04 -15.33
C ALA A 235 -19.04 -3.12 -16.77
N GLU A 236 -18.61 -2.23 -17.66
CA GLU A 236 -19.01 -2.25 -19.07
C GLU A 236 -18.48 -3.50 -19.80
N ASN A 237 -17.23 -3.89 -19.52
CA ASN A 237 -16.67 -5.12 -20.09
C ASN A 237 -17.45 -6.36 -19.67
N ILE A 238 -17.78 -6.48 -18.37
CA ILE A 238 -18.56 -7.61 -17.85
C ILE A 238 -19.96 -7.62 -18.49
N LYS A 239 -20.59 -6.45 -18.60
CA LYS A 239 -21.92 -6.31 -19.22
C LYS A 239 -21.89 -6.68 -20.70
N SER A 240 -20.93 -6.15 -21.44
CA SER A 240 -20.74 -6.46 -22.86
C SER A 240 -20.52 -7.96 -23.09
N GLN A 241 -19.70 -8.58 -22.25
CA GLN A 241 -19.46 -10.02 -22.34
C GLN A 241 -20.72 -10.83 -22.05
N ALA A 242 -21.47 -10.47 -20.99
CA ALA A 242 -22.71 -11.13 -20.65
C ALA A 242 -23.77 -10.97 -21.76
N GLU A 243 -23.90 -9.78 -22.36
CA GLU A 243 -24.77 -9.53 -23.50
C GLU A 243 -24.35 -10.33 -24.74
N TYR A 244 -23.04 -10.44 -24.98
CA TYR A 244 -22.54 -11.28 -26.09
C TYR A 244 -22.87 -12.75 -25.85
N GLU A 245 -22.65 -13.29 -24.67
CA GLU A 245 -23.00 -14.67 -24.32
C GLU A 245 -24.51 -14.93 -24.45
N ALA A 246 -25.31 -14.01 -23.93
CA ALA A 246 -26.79 -14.13 -24.07
C ALA A 246 -27.25 -14.11 -25.52
N ARG A 247 -26.69 -13.22 -26.36
CA ARG A 247 -27.00 -13.19 -27.80
C ARG A 247 -26.56 -14.47 -28.50
N THR A 248 -25.39 -14.99 -28.16
CA THR A 248 -24.89 -16.24 -28.72
C THR A 248 -25.80 -17.42 -28.35
N MET A 249 -26.20 -17.53 -27.09
CA MET A 249 -27.13 -18.55 -26.62
C MET A 249 -28.48 -18.47 -27.35
N LEU A 250 -29.04 -17.25 -27.50
CA LEU A 250 -30.30 -17.03 -28.24
C LEU A 250 -30.17 -17.42 -29.72
N THR A 251 -29.07 -17.03 -30.36
CA THR A 251 -28.80 -17.37 -31.75
C THR A 251 -28.67 -18.88 -31.95
N ASP A 252 -27.95 -19.55 -31.05
CA ASP A 252 -27.84 -21.01 -31.10
C ASP A 252 -29.15 -21.71 -30.83
N ALA A 253 -29.97 -21.21 -29.90
CA ALA A 253 -31.30 -21.73 -29.63
C ALA A 253 -32.21 -21.57 -30.87
N HIS A 254 -32.22 -20.41 -31.52
CA HIS A 254 -32.96 -20.20 -32.75
C HIS A 254 -32.46 -21.06 -33.91
N ALA A 255 -31.15 -21.24 -34.02
CA ALA A 255 -30.58 -22.12 -35.03
C ALA A 255 -30.98 -23.59 -34.81
N ARG A 256 -31.04 -24.05 -33.56
CA ARG A 256 -31.55 -25.39 -33.21
C ARG A 256 -33.05 -25.51 -33.51
N GLU A 257 -33.86 -24.55 -33.10
CA GLU A 257 -35.27 -24.50 -33.39
C GLU A 257 -35.54 -24.62 -34.90
N GLN A 258 -34.82 -23.82 -35.70
CA GLN A 258 -35.00 -23.85 -37.15
C GLN A 258 -34.55 -25.19 -37.76
N ARG A 259 -33.51 -25.81 -37.26
CA ARG A 259 -33.07 -27.15 -37.70
C ARG A 259 -34.07 -28.22 -37.34
N GLU A 260 -34.63 -28.19 -36.12
CA GLU A 260 -35.64 -29.17 -35.69
C GLU A 260 -36.94 -28.99 -36.46
N LYS A 261 -37.41 -27.75 -36.67
CA LYS A 261 -38.57 -27.46 -37.52
C LYS A 261 -38.35 -27.93 -38.94
N GLY A 262 -37.20 -27.58 -39.53
CA GLY A 262 -36.88 -28.03 -40.88
C GLY A 262 -36.75 -29.55 -41.01
N ALA A 263 -36.20 -30.23 -40.00
CA ALA A 263 -36.16 -31.69 -39.98
C ALA A 263 -37.55 -32.30 -39.81
N ALA A 264 -38.41 -31.74 -38.97
CA ALA A 264 -39.77 -32.18 -38.78
C ALA A 264 -40.62 -31.96 -40.04
N ASP A 265 -40.51 -30.80 -40.69
CA ASP A 265 -41.17 -30.49 -41.95
C ASP A 265 -40.73 -31.43 -43.07
N ALA A 266 -39.41 -31.66 -43.19
CA ALA A 266 -38.86 -32.61 -44.16
C ALA A 266 -39.38 -34.06 -43.93
N MET A 267 -39.52 -34.46 -42.67
CA MET A 267 -40.04 -35.76 -42.30
C MET A 267 -41.56 -35.84 -42.59
N ALA A 268 -42.32 -34.81 -42.30
CA ALA A 268 -43.68 -34.70 -42.60
C ALA A 268 -43.95 -34.76 -44.15
N ASP A 269 -43.12 -34.02 -44.91
CA ASP A 269 -43.22 -34.05 -46.38
C ASP A 269 -42.83 -35.43 -46.94
N ARG A 270 -41.81 -36.08 -46.34
CA ARG A 270 -41.45 -37.43 -46.72
C ARG A 270 -42.63 -38.43 -46.51
N ILE A 271 -43.25 -38.43 -45.33
CA ILE A 271 -44.36 -39.25 -44.96
C ILE A 271 -45.55 -38.97 -45.95
N ARG A 272 -45.82 -37.69 -46.24
CA ARG A 272 -46.83 -37.25 -47.13
C ARG A 272 -46.57 -37.73 -48.56
N ASN A 273 -45.34 -37.55 -49.04
CA ASN A 273 -44.93 -38.00 -50.36
C ASN A 273 -44.99 -39.53 -50.52
N GLU A 274 -44.56 -40.28 -49.48
CA GLU A 274 -44.72 -41.76 -49.48
C GLU A 274 -46.17 -42.22 -49.50
N ALA A 275 -47.02 -41.50 -48.78
CA ALA A 275 -48.47 -41.76 -48.81
C ALA A 275 -49.09 -41.47 -50.21
N HIS A 276 -48.63 -40.36 -50.80
CA HIS A 276 -49.15 -39.97 -52.15
C HIS A 276 -48.55 -40.81 -53.28
N ALA A 277 -47.41 -41.40 -53.12
CA ALA A 277 -46.81 -42.31 -54.09
C ALA A 277 -47.59 -43.63 -54.26
N LYS A 278 -48.46 -43.95 -53.27
CA LYS A 278 -49.33 -45.14 -53.35
C LYS A 278 -50.42 -44.97 -54.35
N ASP A 279 -50.96 -43.74 -54.53
CA ASP A 279 -52.00 -43.44 -55.55
C ASP A 279 -51.77 -41.99 -56.08
N VAL A 280 -51.01 -41.89 -57.16
CA VAL A 280 -50.66 -40.63 -57.80
C VAL A 280 -51.83 -39.90 -58.41
N ALA A 281 -52.78 -40.67 -58.90
CA ALA A 281 -53.95 -40.11 -59.55
C ALA A 281 -54.93 -39.47 -58.55
N PHE A 282 -55.10 -40.12 -57.39
CA PHE A 282 -55.93 -39.60 -56.33
C PHE A 282 -55.28 -38.36 -55.70
N TYR A 283 -53.95 -38.36 -55.55
CA TYR A 283 -53.21 -37.17 -55.06
C TYR A 283 -53.33 -35.98 -56.00
N ALA A 284 -53.17 -36.18 -57.29
CA ALA A 284 -53.36 -35.13 -58.29
C ALA A 284 -54.77 -34.55 -58.24
N PHE A 285 -55.73 -35.40 -57.98
CA PHE A 285 -57.16 -35.00 -57.78
C PHE A 285 -57.30 -34.14 -56.52
N LEU A 286 -56.80 -34.61 -55.37
CA LEU A 286 -56.89 -33.87 -54.13
C LEU A 286 -56.13 -32.51 -54.20
N LYS A 287 -55.00 -32.47 -54.85
CA LYS A 287 -54.25 -31.26 -55.06
C LYS A 287 -55.03 -30.25 -55.92
N LYS A 288 -55.57 -30.67 -56.98
CA LYS A 288 -56.45 -29.84 -57.83
C LYS A 288 -57.68 -29.35 -57.07
N LEU A 289 -58.29 -30.18 -56.22
CA LEU A 289 -59.40 -29.77 -55.37
C LEU A 289 -59.04 -28.72 -54.36
N ASN A 290 -57.85 -28.86 -53.73
CA ASN A 290 -57.35 -27.89 -52.77
C ASN A 290 -57.00 -26.56 -53.46
N GLU A 291 -56.42 -26.62 -54.65
CA GLU A 291 -56.11 -25.40 -55.44
C GLU A 291 -57.47 -24.73 -55.84
N TYR A 292 -58.50 -25.50 -56.18
CA TYR A 292 -59.82 -24.94 -56.42
C TYR A 292 -60.42 -24.27 -55.17
N GLN A 293 -60.30 -24.89 -54.02
CA GLN A 293 -60.79 -24.33 -52.76
C GLN A 293 -60.08 -23.02 -52.45
N GLN A 294 -58.79 -22.93 -52.70
CA GLN A 294 -57.99 -21.73 -52.47
C GLN A 294 -58.29 -20.60 -53.45
N ILE A 295 -58.54 -20.94 -54.72
CA ILE A 295 -58.89 -19.99 -55.77
C ILE A 295 -60.37 -19.52 -55.64
N LEU A 296 -61.29 -20.44 -55.29
CA LEU A 296 -62.70 -20.15 -55.18
C LEU A 296 -63.14 -19.68 -53.80
N GLY A 297 -62.31 -19.83 -52.79
CA GLY A 297 -62.59 -19.41 -51.40
C GLY A 297 -62.62 -17.91 -51.20
N ASP A 298 -62.10 -17.14 -52.12
CA ASP A 298 -62.10 -15.69 -52.06
C ASP A 298 -63.28 -15.12 -52.85
N ASN A 299 -64.32 -14.67 -52.16
CA ASN A 299 -65.55 -14.10 -52.71
C ASN A 299 -65.35 -12.87 -53.60
N LYS A 300 -64.12 -12.44 -53.83
CA LYS A 300 -63.77 -11.27 -54.65
C LYS A 300 -63.15 -11.62 -56.02
N THR A 301 -62.82 -12.88 -56.25
CA THR A 301 -62.16 -13.32 -57.48
C THR A 301 -63.10 -13.56 -58.62
N VAL A 302 -63.02 -12.80 -59.69
CA VAL A 302 -63.76 -13.05 -60.93
C VAL A 302 -62.97 -14.01 -61.79
N LEU A 303 -63.48 -15.23 -61.98
CA LEU A 303 -62.91 -16.27 -62.81
C LEU A 303 -63.30 -16.11 -64.27
N LEU A 304 -62.31 -15.77 -65.10
CA LEU A 304 -62.46 -15.87 -66.56
C LEU A 304 -61.98 -17.25 -67.00
N LEU A 305 -62.95 -18.15 -67.21
CA LEU A 305 -62.70 -19.53 -67.66
C LEU A 305 -62.46 -19.61 -69.16
N SER A 306 -61.23 -20.03 -69.55
CA SER A 306 -60.95 -20.42 -70.94
C SER A 306 -61.03 -21.93 -71.05
N SER A 307 -61.74 -22.44 -72.04
CA SER A 307 -62.03 -23.86 -72.26
C SER A 307 -60.80 -24.73 -72.63
N HIS A 308 -59.62 -24.18 -72.70
CA HIS A 308 -58.35 -24.86 -73.12
C HIS A 308 -57.26 -25.00 -72.03
N ARG A 309 -57.60 -24.91 -70.73
CA ARG A 309 -56.63 -25.07 -69.68
C ARG A 309 -56.85 -26.34 -68.88
N GLU A 310 -55.80 -27.14 -68.81
CA GLU A 310 -55.70 -28.42 -68.05
C GLU A 310 -56.15 -28.30 -66.59
N LEU A 311 -55.99 -27.07 -66.00
CA LEU A 311 -56.37 -26.80 -64.62
C LEU A 311 -57.87 -26.99 -64.33
N PHE A 312 -58.74 -26.76 -65.33
CA PHE A 312 -60.20 -26.86 -65.16
C PHE A 312 -60.78 -28.15 -65.75
N ASP A 313 -59.94 -29.10 -66.17
CA ASP A 313 -60.36 -30.38 -66.79
C ASP A 313 -61.25 -31.20 -65.84
N LEU A 314 -61.08 -31.12 -64.54
CA LEU A 314 -61.91 -31.79 -63.54
C LEU A 314 -63.34 -31.24 -63.42
N LEU A 315 -63.52 -29.96 -63.78
CA LEU A 315 -64.83 -29.33 -63.77
C LEU A 315 -65.72 -29.83 -64.97
N PHE A 316 -65.02 -30.23 -66.05
CA PHE A 316 -65.69 -30.64 -67.29
C PHE A 316 -65.63 -32.14 -67.57
N LYS A 317 -64.67 -32.87 -66.95
CA LYS A 317 -64.56 -34.33 -67.08
C LYS A 317 -64.34 -34.97 -65.70
N PRO A 318 -65.29 -35.77 -65.20
CA PRO A 318 -65.04 -36.50 -63.94
C PRO A 318 -63.93 -37.53 -64.13
N PRO A 319 -63.13 -37.85 -63.06
CA PRO A 319 -62.03 -38.77 -63.16
C PRO A 319 -62.46 -40.14 -63.55
N SER A 320 -61.90 -40.69 -64.67
CA SER A 320 -62.04 -42.06 -65.07
C SER A 320 -61.21 -42.99 -64.23
N PRO A 321 -61.70 -44.16 -63.80
CA PRO A 321 -60.94 -45.03 -62.85
C PRO A 321 -59.81 -45.85 -63.51
N GLU A 322 -59.44 -45.61 -64.77
CA GLU A 322 -58.35 -46.26 -65.44
C GLU A 322 -57.43 -45.27 -66.13
N ALA A 323 -56.23 -45.00 -65.48
CA ALA A 323 -55.11 -44.41 -66.16
C ALA A 323 -53.83 -45.28 -65.93
N PRO A 324 -53.08 -45.62 -66.98
CA PRO A 324 -51.93 -46.55 -66.88
C PRO A 324 -50.74 -45.93 -66.18
N ALA A 325 -50.07 -46.77 -65.38
CA ALA A 325 -48.87 -46.43 -64.65
C ALA A 325 -47.76 -45.89 -65.57
N VAL A 326 -47.39 -44.63 -65.41
CA VAL A 326 -46.15 -44.03 -66.01
C VAL A 326 -44.93 -44.49 -65.25
N LYS A 327 -44.08 -45.30 -65.90
CA LYS A 327 -42.80 -45.71 -65.40
C LYS A 327 -41.84 -44.51 -65.35
N SER A 328 -41.56 -43.99 -64.12
CA SER A 328 -40.54 -43.01 -63.88
C SER A 328 -39.15 -43.66 -64.00
N LYS A 329 -38.33 -43.23 -64.98
CA LYS A 329 -36.86 -43.51 -65.04
C LYS A 329 -36.22 -42.68 -64.01
N ALA A 330 -35.77 -43.32 -62.93
CA ALA A 330 -34.84 -42.74 -61.99
C ALA A 330 -33.43 -42.62 -62.63
N ASN A 331 -32.94 -41.43 -62.79
CA ASN A 331 -31.56 -41.16 -63.17
C ASN A 331 -30.84 -40.71 -61.91
N ALA A 332 -30.14 -41.66 -61.24
CA ALA A 332 -29.28 -41.41 -60.09
C ALA A 332 -27.86 -41.11 -60.59
N GLY A 333 -27.43 -39.90 -60.49
CA GLY A 333 -26.03 -39.50 -60.60
C GLY A 333 -25.43 -39.28 -59.23
N PRO A 334 -24.24 -39.77 -58.93
CA PRO A 334 -23.65 -39.68 -57.60
C PRO A 334 -23.04 -38.30 -57.34
N LEU A 335 -23.42 -37.66 -56.27
CA LEU A 335 -22.77 -36.48 -55.74
C LEU A 335 -21.59 -36.90 -54.85
N THR A 336 -20.41 -36.66 -55.34
CA THR A 336 -19.14 -36.79 -54.66
C THR A 336 -19.02 -35.80 -53.51
N SER A 337 -18.73 -36.31 -52.33
CA SER A 337 -18.35 -35.57 -51.14
C SER A 337 -17.01 -34.90 -51.34
N LYS A 338 -16.91 -33.60 -51.15
CA LYS A 338 -15.67 -32.89 -50.89
C LYS A 338 -15.63 -32.43 -49.46
N GLN A 339 -14.75 -33.03 -48.71
CA GLN A 339 -14.26 -32.60 -47.40
C GLN A 339 -13.52 -31.26 -47.52
N PRO A 340 -13.60 -30.34 -46.61
CA PRO A 340 -12.59 -29.31 -46.46
C PRO A 340 -11.61 -29.67 -45.36
N LEU A 341 -10.36 -29.54 -45.73
CA LEU A 341 -9.14 -29.63 -44.96
C LEU A 341 -9.04 -28.64 -43.84
N ALA A 342 -8.45 -29.11 -42.76
CA ALA A 342 -7.90 -28.33 -41.67
C ALA A 342 -6.67 -27.54 -42.09
N GLY A 343 -6.47 -26.43 -41.50
CA GLY A 343 -5.23 -25.66 -41.42
C GLY A 343 -5.54 -24.48 -40.50
N GLY A 344 -4.92 -24.27 -39.37
CA GLY A 344 -3.53 -24.37 -39.02
C GLY A 344 -3.00 -22.98 -38.84
N GLY A 345 -2.75 -22.62 -37.60
CA GLY A 345 -1.60 -21.77 -37.21
C GLY A 345 -1.81 -20.24 -37.25
N HIS A 346 -1.83 -19.59 -36.19
CA HIS A 346 -0.85 -18.76 -35.43
C HIS A 346 -1.52 -18.01 -34.31
#